data_cc3dc0edf4e3c483b2da9006ccf38e55
#
_entry.id   cc3dc0edf4e3c483b2da9006ccf38e55
#
_cell.length_a   1.000
_cell.length_b   1.000
_cell.length_c   1.000
_cell.angle_alpha   90.00
_cell.angle_beta   90.00
_cell.angle_gamma   90.00
#
_symmetry.space_group_name_H-M   'P 1'
#
loop_
_entity.id
_entity.type
_entity.pdbx_description
1 polymer ?
#
loop_
_entity_poly.entity_id
_entity_poly.type
_entity_poly.pdbx_seq_one_letter_code
_entity_poly.pdbx_strand_id
1 'polypeptide(L)'
;IVTNLKCTLAVTAGLCSSFAYAQKHPHVILIMTDQQRGDALGCMGNEAVISPNLDRLAGEGTLFMNGYSSCPSSTPARAGMLTGLSPWHHGMLGYGRGASQYRYEMPRMLGDLNYYSFGIGKMHWYPQKALHGFRGTLVDESGRVESPDFISDYRLWFQMQAPGLNPDSTHIGWNDHGAATYKLPERLHPTAWTGEMACEMIRNY
;
A
#
# COMPACT_ATOMS: atom_id res chain seq x y z
N ILE A 1 -35.78 46.86 -60.01
CA ILE A 1 -35.97 45.45 -59.58
C ILE A 1 -34.80 45.08 -58.72
N VAL A 2 -35.05 45.03 -57.41
CA VAL A 2 -34.05 44.68 -56.36
C VAL A 2 -34.30 43.22 -56.00
N THR A 3 -33.38 42.35 -56.36
CA THR A 3 -33.42 40.96 -55.91
C THR A 3 -32.57 40.81 -54.68
N ASN A 4 -33.24 40.52 -53.52
CA ASN A 4 -32.62 40.16 -52.26
C ASN A 4 -31.97 38.81 -52.38
N LEU A 5 -30.63 38.78 -52.26
CA LEU A 5 -29.86 37.54 -52.10
C LEU A 5 -29.72 37.27 -50.56
N LYS A 6 -30.57 36.39 -50.08
CA LYS A 6 -30.41 35.88 -48.71
C LYS A 6 -29.24 34.87 -48.68
N CYS A 7 -28.12 35.33 -48.18
CA CYS A 7 -27.02 34.43 -47.85
C CYS A 7 -27.41 33.64 -46.57
N THR A 8 -27.81 32.40 -46.75
CA THR A 8 -28.01 31.46 -45.64
C THR A 8 -26.63 30.91 -45.26
N LEU A 9 -26.07 31.46 -44.20
CA LEU A 9 -24.87 30.92 -43.60
C LEU A 9 -25.26 29.61 -42.87
N ALA A 10 -25.02 28.47 -43.48
CA ALA A 10 -25.10 27.18 -42.81
C ALA A 10 -23.89 27.03 -41.88
N VAL A 11 -24.08 27.33 -40.61
CA VAL A 11 -23.12 26.98 -39.59
C VAL A 11 -23.22 25.47 -39.36
N THR A 12 -22.44 24.70 -40.08
CA THR A 12 -22.18 23.31 -39.75
C THR A 12 -21.32 23.32 -38.46
N ALA A 13 -21.98 23.27 -37.32
CA ALA A 13 -21.34 22.91 -36.08
C ALA A 13 -20.86 21.46 -36.24
N GLY A 14 -19.61 21.30 -36.66
CA GLY A 14 -18.91 20.04 -36.59
C GLY A 14 -18.80 19.67 -35.12
N LEU A 15 -19.69 18.83 -34.65
CA LEU A 15 -19.49 18.05 -33.41
C LEU A 15 -18.27 17.15 -33.69
N CYS A 16 -17.09 17.70 -33.49
CA CYS A 16 -15.93 16.89 -33.14
C CYS A 16 -16.24 16.28 -31.77
N SER A 17 -16.96 15.17 -31.76
CA SER A 17 -16.92 14.21 -30.70
C SER A 17 -15.49 13.68 -30.70
N SER A 18 -14.59 14.43 -30.03
CA SER A 18 -13.37 13.88 -29.51
C SER A 18 -13.82 12.75 -28.57
N PHE A 19 -13.86 11.55 -29.12
CA PHE A 19 -13.77 10.37 -28.29
C PHE A 19 -12.46 10.53 -27.53
N ALA A 20 -12.53 11.14 -26.35
CA ALA A 20 -11.49 11.00 -25.37
C ALA A 20 -11.42 9.49 -25.10
N TYR A 21 -10.51 8.82 -25.79
CA TYR A 21 -10.05 7.53 -25.36
C TYR A 21 -9.59 7.76 -23.93
N ALA A 22 -10.41 7.41 -22.96
CA ALA A 22 -10.00 7.36 -21.58
C ALA A 22 -8.77 6.46 -21.58
N GLN A 23 -7.63 7.08 -21.41
CA GLN A 23 -6.36 6.35 -21.35
C GLN A 23 -6.54 5.38 -20.18
N LYS A 24 -6.66 4.09 -20.49
CA LYS A 24 -6.79 3.05 -19.45
C LYS A 24 -5.46 3.01 -18.72
N HIS A 25 -5.41 3.70 -17.60
CA HIS A 25 -4.28 3.60 -16.70
C HIS A 25 -4.26 2.18 -16.11
N PRO A 26 -3.12 1.48 -16.09
CA PRO A 26 -3.04 0.16 -15.49
C PRO A 26 -3.29 0.26 -13.98
N HIS A 27 -3.94 -0.72 -13.41
CA HIS A 27 -3.99 -0.85 -11.96
C HIS A 27 -2.60 -1.19 -11.43
N VAL A 28 -2.23 -0.56 -10.32
CA VAL A 28 -0.93 -0.77 -9.66
C VAL A 28 -1.19 -1.34 -8.27
N ILE A 29 -0.71 -2.55 -8.03
CA ILE A 29 -0.79 -3.21 -6.72
C ILE A 29 0.63 -3.37 -6.19
N LEU A 30 0.95 -2.71 -5.08
CA LEU A 30 2.20 -2.85 -4.37
C LEU A 30 1.99 -3.75 -3.15
N ILE A 31 2.55 -4.95 -3.19
CA ILE A 31 2.54 -5.90 -2.07
C ILE A 31 3.91 -5.87 -1.42
N MET A 32 3.95 -5.54 -0.13
CA MET A 32 5.18 -5.46 0.63
C MET A 32 5.09 -6.32 1.89
N THR A 33 6.03 -7.23 2.05
CA THR A 33 6.21 -7.99 3.27
C THR A 33 7.02 -7.19 4.30
N ASP A 34 6.79 -7.45 5.58
CA ASP A 34 7.56 -6.83 6.66
C ASP A 34 8.74 -7.73 7.06
N GLN A 35 9.94 -7.15 7.10
CA GLN A 35 11.18 -7.79 7.58
C GLN A 35 11.51 -9.16 6.93
N GLN A 36 11.07 -9.38 5.70
CA GLN A 36 11.36 -10.61 4.98
C GLN A 36 12.82 -10.64 4.50
N ARG A 37 13.51 -11.75 4.74
CA ARG A 37 14.83 -12.01 4.18
C ARG A 37 14.74 -12.26 2.67
N GLY A 38 15.74 -11.82 1.92
CA GLY A 38 15.78 -11.98 0.47
C GLY A 38 15.79 -13.44 -0.01
N ASP A 39 16.29 -14.35 0.83
CA ASP A 39 16.34 -15.80 0.59
C ASP A 39 15.14 -16.57 1.16
N ALA A 40 14.12 -15.89 1.67
CA ALA A 40 12.95 -16.52 2.28
C ALA A 40 11.80 -16.72 1.28
N LEU A 41 12.11 -17.18 0.06
CA LEU A 41 11.14 -17.55 -0.99
C LEU A 41 11.65 -18.77 -1.76
N GLY A 42 10.73 -19.61 -2.23
CA GLY A 42 11.06 -20.76 -3.07
C GLY A 42 11.74 -20.35 -4.37
N CYS A 43 11.23 -19.32 -5.05
CA CYS A 43 11.83 -18.78 -6.29
C CYS A 43 13.22 -18.17 -6.10
N MET A 44 13.66 -17.94 -4.87
CA MET A 44 15.03 -17.53 -4.54
C MET A 44 15.96 -18.71 -4.20
N GLY A 45 15.49 -19.95 -4.40
CA GLY A 45 16.24 -21.16 -4.17
C GLY A 45 16.15 -21.74 -2.75
N ASN A 46 15.22 -21.29 -1.93
CA ASN A 46 15.03 -21.81 -0.59
C ASN A 46 14.05 -23.00 -0.59
N GLU A 47 14.59 -24.20 -0.48
CA GLU A 47 13.78 -25.45 -0.49
C GLU A 47 12.93 -25.64 0.79
N ALA A 48 13.28 -24.98 1.87
CA ALA A 48 12.54 -25.07 3.13
C ALA A 48 11.30 -24.18 3.20
N VAL A 49 11.16 -23.23 2.29
CA VAL A 49 10.07 -22.26 2.26
C VAL A 49 9.02 -22.64 1.22
N ILE A 50 7.76 -22.68 1.65
CA ILE A 50 6.62 -22.95 0.76
C ILE A 50 5.96 -21.61 0.41
N SER A 51 6.21 -21.09 -0.80
CA SER A 51 5.69 -19.80 -1.28
C SER A 51 5.07 -19.88 -2.68
N PRO A 52 4.09 -20.80 -2.92
CA PRO A 52 3.64 -21.17 -4.27
C PRO A 52 3.04 -20.00 -5.05
N ASN A 53 2.37 -19.06 -4.38
CA ASN A 53 1.76 -17.91 -5.05
C ASN A 53 2.79 -16.87 -5.48
N LEU A 54 3.81 -16.62 -4.64
CA LEU A 54 4.91 -15.72 -4.97
C LEU A 54 5.84 -16.34 -6.01
N ASP A 55 6.08 -17.65 -5.93
CA ASP A 55 6.86 -18.40 -6.92
C ASP A 55 6.19 -18.38 -8.29
N ARG A 56 4.87 -18.55 -8.34
CA ARG A 56 4.09 -18.42 -9.57
C ARG A 56 4.17 -17.00 -10.14
N LEU A 57 3.99 -15.98 -9.29
CA LEU A 57 4.10 -14.57 -9.71
C LEU A 57 5.49 -14.26 -10.27
N ALA A 58 6.55 -14.78 -9.65
CA ALA A 58 7.92 -14.66 -10.14
C ALA A 58 8.12 -15.31 -11.50
N GLY A 59 7.49 -16.47 -11.73
CA GLY A 59 7.54 -17.19 -13.00
C GLY A 59 6.74 -16.52 -14.14
N GLU A 60 5.68 -15.78 -13.81
CA GLU A 60 4.84 -15.05 -14.77
C GLU A 60 5.34 -13.62 -15.02
N GLY A 61 6.24 -13.11 -14.18
CA GLY A 61 6.71 -11.73 -14.21
C GLY A 61 8.22 -11.59 -14.33
N THR A 62 8.77 -10.55 -13.74
CA THR A 62 10.21 -10.29 -13.68
C THR A 62 10.70 -10.43 -12.24
N LEU A 63 11.59 -11.37 -12.01
CA LEU A 63 12.23 -11.58 -10.72
C LEU A 63 13.57 -10.81 -10.64
N PHE A 64 13.65 -9.87 -9.70
CA PHE A 64 14.90 -9.14 -9.42
C PHE A 64 15.70 -9.86 -8.33
N MET A 65 16.74 -10.56 -8.72
CA MET A 65 17.59 -11.33 -7.80
C MET A 65 18.37 -10.45 -6.82
N ASN A 66 18.66 -9.21 -7.19
CA ASN A 66 19.47 -8.26 -6.44
C ASN A 66 18.69 -6.97 -6.14
N GLY A 67 17.50 -7.12 -5.56
CA GLY A 67 16.72 -5.99 -5.06
C GLY A 67 17.18 -5.59 -3.65
N TYR A 68 17.48 -4.31 -3.43
CA TYR A 68 17.94 -3.81 -2.14
C TYR A 68 17.01 -2.72 -1.62
N SER A 69 16.75 -2.75 -0.30
CA SER A 69 16.12 -1.63 0.39
C SER A 69 17.09 -0.44 0.45
N SER A 70 16.55 0.78 0.37
CA SER A 70 17.34 2.00 0.53
C SER A 70 17.95 2.15 1.94
N CYS A 71 17.39 1.45 2.92
CA CYS A 71 17.86 1.44 4.30
C CYS A 71 17.40 0.15 4.99
N PRO A 72 18.21 -0.46 5.88
CA PRO A 72 17.83 -1.68 6.61
C PRO A 72 16.90 -1.41 7.81
N SER A 73 16.39 -0.20 7.97
CA SER A 73 15.46 0.19 9.04
C SER A 73 14.10 0.58 8.48
N SER A 74 13.03 0.20 9.18
CA SER A 74 11.65 0.31 8.69
C SER A 74 11.23 1.75 8.36
N THR A 75 11.42 2.71 9.25
CA THR A 75 10.95 4.08 9.06
C THR A 75 11.60 4.76 7.85
N PRO A 76 12.95 4.77 7.71
CA PRO A 76 13.58 5.39 6.54
C PRO A 76 13.34 4.61 5.23
N ALA A 77 13.25 3.26 5.28
CA ALA A 77 12.93 2.48 4.10
C ALA A 77 11.52 2.79 3.58
N ARG A 78 10.54 2.92 4.46
CA ARG A 78 9.15 3.28 4.11
C ARG A 78 9.03 4.73 3.64
N ALA A 79 9.81 5.65 4.23
CA ALA A 79 9.94 7.02 3.72
C ALA A 79 10.53 7.03 2.30
N GLY A 80 11.55 6.22 2.05
CA GLY A 80 12.12 6.05 0.71
C GLY A 80 11.13 5.51 -0.30
N MET A 81 10.33 4.50 0.07
CA MET A 81 9.27 3.96 -0.78
C MET A 81 8.17 4.99 -1.07
N LEU A 82 7.75 5.75 -0.05
CA LEU A 82 6.71 6.77 -0.19
C LEU A 82 7.14 7.93 -1.08
N THR A 83 8.41 8.33 -1.00
CA THR A 83 8.94 9.54 -1.65
C THR A 83 9.69 9.26 -2.96
N GLY A 84 10.15 8.05 -3.19
CA GLY A 84 11.09 7.71 -4.25
C GLY A 84 12.50 8.26 -4.04
N LEU A 85 12.82 8.76 -2.83
CA LEU A 85 14.08 9.42 -2.51
C LEU A 85 14.95 8.55 -1.59
N SER A 86 16.26 8.76 -1.65
CA SER A 86 17.19 8.16 -0.69
C SER A 86 17.07 8.80 0.70
N PRO A 87 17.54 8.12 1.77
CA PRO A 87 17.52 8.66 3.13
C PRO A 87 18.14 10.05 3.26
N TRP A 88 19.18 10.34 2.51
CA TRP A 88 19.85 11.65 2.46
C TRP A 88 18.96 12.77 1.90
N HIS A 89 18.05 12.42 0.97
CA HIS A 89 17.19 13.41 0.32
C HIS A 89 15.85 13.59 1.04
N HIS A 90 15.27 12.53 1.62
CA HIS A 90 14.04 12.67 2.41
C HIS A 90 14.33 13.01 3.89
N GLY A 91 15.60 13.02 4.31
CA GLY A 91 16.04 13.48 5.63
C GLY A 91 15.90 12.47 6.77
N MET A 92 15.40 11.26 6.51
CA MET A 92 15.25 10.22 7.53
C MET A 92 16.43 9.27 7.47
N LEU A 93 17.46 9.53 8.29
CA LEU A 93 18.72 8.77 8.24
C LEU A 93 18.74 7.53 9.13
N GLY A 94 17.78 7.38 10.03
CA GLY A 94 17.72 6.28 10.98
C GLY A 94 16.31 6.05 11.51
N TYR A 95 16.19 5.11 12.45
CA TYR A 95 14.93 4.83 13.13
C TYR A 95 14.46 6.05 13.91
N GLY A 96 13.18 6.35 13.81
CA GLY A 96 12.55 7.47 14.52
C GLY A 96 11.17 7.79 13.95
N ARG A 97 10.63 8.92 14.37
CA ARG A 97 9.37 9.42 13.82
C ARG A 97 9.61 10.00 12.44
N GLY A 98 8.85 9.52 11.45
CA GLY A 98 8.82 10.11 10.12
C GLY A 98 8.24 11.52 10.12
N ALA A 99 8.46 12.26 9.05
CA ALA A 99 7.78 13.54 8.84
C ALA A 99 6.26 13.29 8.67
N SER A 100 5.45 14.23 9.15
CA SER A 100 3.99 14.19 8.95
C SER A 100 3.59 14.42 7.49
N GLN A 101 4.49 14.97 6.69
CA GLN A 101 4.36 15.19 5.27
C GLN A 101 5.73 15.30 4.62
N TYR A 102 5.88 14.74 3.41
CA TYR A 102 7.06 14.91 2.58
C TYR A 102 6.73 15.81 1.37
N ARG A 103 7.76 16.40 0.79
CA ARG A 103 7.61 17.23 -0.41
C ARG A 103 7.01 16.46 -1.59
N TYR A 104 7.42 15.21 -1.76
CA TYR A 104 6.93 14.31 -2.78
C TYR A 104 6.40 13.05 -2.11
N GLU A 105 5.21 12.63 -2.47
CA GLU A 105 4.55 11.44 -1.94
C GLU A 105 3.88 10.71 -3.10
N MET A 106 4.29 9.48 -3.32
CA MET A 106 3.83 8.66 -4.45
C MET A 106 2.29 8.65 -4.58
N PRO A 107 1.49 8.44 -3.51
CA PRO A 107 0.04 8.41 -3.64
C PRO A 107 -0.56 9.76 -4.06
N ARG A 108 0.05 10.86 -3.63
CA ARG A 108 -0.36 12.21 -4.05
C ARG A 108 -0.07 12.42 -5.54
N MET A 109 1.12 12.06 -5.99
CA MET A 109 1.52 12.17 -7.41
C MET A 109 0.65 11.28 -8.31
N LEU A 110 0.30 10.08 -7.85
CA LEU A 110 -0.66 9.22 -8.55
C LEU A 110 -2.06 9.84 -8.57
N GLY A 111 -2.48 10.50 -7.49
CA GLY A 111 -3.73 11.24 -7.43
C GLY A 111 -3.83 12.37 -8.47
N ASP A 112 -2.72 13.07 -8.73
CA ASP A 112 -2.61 14.10 -9.78
C ASP A 112 -2.79 13.51 -11.19
N LEU A 113 -2.54 12.22 -11.34
CA LEU A 113 -2.79 11.43 -12.56
C LEU A 113 -4.15 10.71 -12.54
N ASN A 114 -5.06 11.10 -11.67
CA ASN A 114 -6.39 10.53 -11.49
C ASN A 114 -6.43 9.07 -10.99
N TYR A 115 -5.36 8.58 -10.35
CA TYR A 115 -5.43 7.32 -9.62
C TYR A 115 -6.14 7.49 -8.28
N TYR A 116 -6.93 6.49 -7.92
CA TYR A 116 -7.41 6.33 -6.56
C TYR A 116 -6.46 5.41 -5.81
N SER A 117 -5.74 5.96 -4.83
CA SER A 117 -4.75 5.23 -4.06
C SER A 117 -5.28 4.91 -2.67
N PHE A 118 -5.15 3.66 -2.23
CA PHE A 118 -5.56 3.18 -0.92
C PHE A 118 -4.45 2.35 -0.28
N GLY A 119 -4.24 2.52 1.03
CA GLY A 119 -3.19 1.82 1.77
C GLY A 119 -3.77 0.88 2.81
N ILE A 120 -3.25 -0.37 2.90
CA ILE A 120 -3.72 -1.37 3.86
C ILE A 120 -2.52 -2.03 4.56
N GLY A 121 -2.60 -2.18 5.88
CA GLY A 121 -1.59 -2.82 6.69
C GLY A 121 -0.62 -1.86 7.37
N LYS A 122 0.62 -2.28 7.58
CA LYS A 122 1.63 -1.50 8.30
C LYS A 122 2.16 -0.33 7.47
N MET A 123 2.00 0.87 7.97
CA MET A 123 2.49 2.11 7.35
C MET A 123 3.75 2.66 8.01
N HIS A 124 3.82 2.61 9.34
CA HIS A 124 4.90 3.13 10.17
C HIS A 124 5.10 4.65 10.01
N TRP A 125 4.00 5.37 9.81
CA TRP A 125 3.99 6.82 9.67
C TRP A 125 3.76 7.54 11.01
N TYR A 126 4.00 8.83 11.00
CA TYR A 126 3.66 9.71 12.10
C TYR A 126 2.99 10.99 11.56
N PRO A 127 1.80 11.36 12.07
CA PRO A 127 0.90 10.55 12.91
C PRO A 127 0.52 9.21 12.22
N GLN A 128 0.21 8.18 13.00
CA GLN A 128 0.00 6.83 12.48
C GLN A 128 -1.16 6.71 11.48
N LYS A 129 -2.16 7.63 11.54
CA LYS A 129 -3.27 7.75 10.60
C LYS A 129 -3.07 8.83 9.52
N ALA A 130 -1.84 9.33 9.36
CA ALA A 130 -1.54 10.28 8.28
C ALA A 130 -1.77 9.61 6.92
N LEU A 131 -2.47 10.31 6.01
CA LEU A 131 -2.83 9.73 4.71
C LEU A 131 -1.69 9.77 3.68
N HIS A 132 -0.74 10.68 3.80
CA HIS A 132 0.37 10.84 2.84
C HIS A 132 -0.06 10.79 1.37
N GLY A 133 -1.21 11.39 1.07
CA GLY A 133 -1.77 11.45 -0.28
C GLY A 133 -2.67 10.26 -0.67
N PHE A 134 -2.75 9.20 0.11
CA PHE A 134 -3.77 8.18 -0.06
C PHE A 134 -5.18 8.76 0.18
N ARG A 135 -6.16 8.22 -0.52
CA ARG A 135 -7.58 8.58 -0.32
C ARG A 135 -8.15 7.95 0.94
N GLY A 136 -7.56 6.87 1.40
CA GLY A 136 -7.92 6.21 2.64
C GLY A 136 -6.89 5.17 3.03
N THR A 137 -6.91 4.77 4.30
CA THR A 137 -6.02 3.73 4.83
C THR A 137 -6.77 2.85 5.82
N LEU A 138 -6.43 1.56 5.83
CA LEU A 138 -6.75 0.62 6.90
C LEU A 138 -5.43 0.18 7.54
N VAL A 139 -5.17 0.65 8.74
CA VAL A 139 -3.84 0.55 9.36
C VAL A 139 -3.78 -0.59 10.37
N ASP A 140 -2.71 -1.38 10.29
CA ASP A 140 -2.23 -2.22 11.39
C ASP A 140 -0.77 -1.86 11.72
N GLU A 141 -0.55 -1.39 12.93
CA GLU A 141 0.78 -1.00 13.43
C GLU A 141 1.35 -2.01 14.43
N SER A 142 0.81 -3.22 14.44
CA SER A 142 1.29 -4.33 15.28
C SER A 142 1.46 -3.94 16.76
N GLY A 143 0.48 -3.26 17.36
CA GLY A 143 0.53 -2.81 18.75
C GLY A 143 1.48 -1.64 19.02
N ARG A 144 2.17 -1.09 18.02
CA ARG A 144 2.93 0.14 18.20
C ARG A 144 1.98 1.29 18.42
N VAL A 145 2.07 1.92 19.59
CA VAL A 145 1.23 3.04 20.00
C VAL A 145 2.12 4.26 20.17
N GLU A 146 2.00 5.23 19.29
CA GLU A 146 2.77 6.48 19.39
C GLU A 146 1.97 7.62 20.04
N SER A 147 0.67 7.43 20.23
CA SER A 147 -0.17 8.31 21.04
C SER A 147 -1.15 7.48 21.87
N PRO A 148 -1.57 7.95 23.05
CA PRO A 148 -2.51 7.23 23.92
C PRO A 148 -3.87 6.94 23.25
N ASP A 149 -4.27 7.78 22.31
CA ASP A 149 -5.58 7.71 21.65
C ASP A 149 -5.54 6.90 20.35
N PHE A 150 -4.37 6.37 19.97
CA PHE A 150 -4.26 5.61 18.74
C PHE A 150 -4.72 4.17 18.91
N ILE A 151 -5.71 3.79 18.13
CA ILE A 151 -6.12 2.39 17.94
C ILE A 151 -6.10 2.11 16.44
N SER A 152 -5.39 1.05 16.02
CA SER A 152 -5.35 0.65 14.61
C SER A 152 -6.70 0.09 14.14
N ASP A 153 -6.95 0.16 12.84
CA ASP A 153 -8.17 -0.38 12.24
C ASP A 153 -8.27 -1.89 12.44
N TYR A 154 -7.13 -2.59 12.33
CA TYR A 154 -7.05 -4.01 12.67
C TYR A 154 -7.47 -4.31 14.11
N ARG A 155 -7.01 -3.54 15.09
CA ARG A 155 -7.37 -3.77 16.51
C ARG A 155 -8.84 -3.52 16.80
N LEU A 156 -9.42 -2.51 16.18
CA LEU A 156 -10.86 -2.26 16.27
C LEU A 156 -11.66 -3.42 15.67
N TRP A 157 -11.28 -3.86 14.47
CA TRP A 157 -11.88 -5.01 13.83
C TRP A 157 -11.72 -6.28 14.68
N PHE A 158 -10.52 -6.53 15.21
CA PHE A 158 -10.24 -7.70 16.04
C PHE A 158 -11.13 -7.74 17.29
N GLN A 159 -11.28 -6.61 17.98
CA GLN A 159 -12.15 -6.51 19.16
C GLN A 159 -13.62 -6.84 18.84
N MET A 160 -14.08 -6.46 17.64
CA MET A 160 -15.44 -6.83 17.18
C MET A 160 -15.56 -8.33 16.87
N GLN A 161 -14.52 -8.94 16.30
CA GLN A 161 -14.53 -10.36 15.90
C GLN A 161 -14.27 -11.33 17.07
N ALA A 162 -13.53 -10.89 18.06
CA ALA A 162 -13.08 -11.71 19.18
C ALA A 162 -13.04 -10.90 20.48
N PRO A 163 -14.21 -10.49 21.02
CA PRO A 163 -14.28 -9.69 22.25
C PRO A 163 -13.55 -10.38 23.42
N GLY A 164 -12.73 -9.63 24.14
CA GLY A 164 -12.00 -10.12 25.31
C GLY A 164 -10.71 -10.88 25.00
N LEU A 165 -10.40 -11.14 23.74
CA LEU A 165 -9.11 -11.70 23.34
C LEU A 165 -8.08 -10.58 23.04
N ASN A 166 -6.79 -10.95 23.14
CA ASN A 166 -5.69 -10.06 22.80
C ASN A 166 -4.96 -10.59 21.56
N PRO A 167 -4.86 -9.82 20.47
CA PRO A 167 -4.17 -10.22 19.24
C PRO A 167 -2.67 -10.48 19.45
N ASP A 168 -2.06 -9.90 20.50
CA ASP A 168 -0.65 -10.06 20.81
C ASP A 168 -0.36 -11.28 21.73
N SER A 169 -1.37 -12.10 22.06
CA SER A 169 -1.22 -13.31 22.90
C SER A 169 -0.51 -14.44 22.15
N THR A 170 0.59 -14.16 21.51
CA THR A 170 1.36 -15.13 20.72
C THR A 170 2.44 -15.82 21.56
N HIS A 171 2.71 -15.35 22.77
CA HIS A 171 3.82 -15.77 23.63
C HIS A 171 5.21 -15.54 23.01
N ILE A 172 5.29 -14.77 21.93
CA ILE A 172 6.53 -14.33 21.31
C ILE A 172 6.60 -12.82 21.49
N GLY A 173 7.67 -12.34 22.10
CA GLY A 173 7.91 -10.91 22.29
C GLY A 173 8.30 -10.21 20.98
N TRP A 174 8.24 -8.91 20.98
CA TRP A 174 8.48 -8.07 19.78
C TRP A 174 9.84 -8.27 19.12
N ASN A 175 10.85 -8.60 19.90
CA ASN A 175 12.22 -8.82 19.43
C ASN A 175 12.67 -10.27 19.60
N ASP A 176 11.75 -11.19 19.88
CA ASP A 176 12.07 -12.60 19.95
C ASP A 176 12.31 -13.17 18.55
N HIS A 177 13.34 -14.01 18.45
CA HIS A 177 13.69 -14.75 17.25
C HIS A 177 13.17 -16.20 17.26
N GLY A 178 12.34 -16.53 18.25
CA GLY A 178 11.71 -17.84 18.36
C GLY A 178 10.59 -18.03 17.34
N ALA A 179 10.25 -19.28 17.10
CA ALA A 179 9.08 -19.65 16.31
C ALA A 179 8.03 -20.30 17.22
N ALA A 180 6.76 -19.96 17.02
CA ALA A 180 5.66 -20.59 17.72
C ALA A 180 4.42 -20.64 16.85
N THR A 181 3.53 -21.59 17.16
CA THR A 181 2.24 -21.67 16.50
C THR A 181 1.33 -20.54 16.99
N TYR A 182 0.69 -19.84 16.06
CA TYR A 182 -0.34 -18.85 16.38
C TYR A 182 -1.50 -19.50 17.10
N LYS A 183 -1.89 -18.96 18.26
CA LYS A 183 -2.85 -19.59 19.19
C LYS A 183 -4.31 -19.31 18.84
N LEU A 184 -4.57 -18.29 18.04
CA LEU A 184 -5.92 -17.89 17.64
C LEU A 184 -6.22 -18.43 16.23
N PRO A 185 -7.50 -18.46 15.82
CA PRO A 185 -7.86 -18.81 14.45
C PRO A 185 -7.10 -17.97 13.42
N GLU A 186 -6.62 -18.58 12.35
CA GLU A 186 -5.83 -17.95 11.28
C GLU A 186 -6.49 -16.68 10.73
N ARG A 187 -7.82 -16.67 10.56
CA ARG A 187 -8.57 -15.51 10.09
C ARG A 187 -8.40 -14.26 10.97
N LEU A 188 -8.01 -14.43 12.23
CA LEU A 188 -7.76 -13.32 13.16
C LEU A 188 -6.32 -12.82 13.08
N HIS A 189 -5.44 -13.49 12.34
CA HIS A 189 -4.06 -13.05 12.18
C HIS A 189 -3.98 -11.74 11.37
N PRO A 190 -3.14 -10.78 11.75
CA PRO A 190 -3.06 -9.49 11.06
C PRO A 190 -2.72 -9.63 9.58
N THR A 191 -1.92 -10.60 9.19
CA THR A 191 -1.62 -10.86 7.76
C THR A 191 -2.86 -11.34 7.01
N ALA A 192 -3.67 -12.22 7.60
CA ALA A 192 -4.93 -12.69 7.00
C ALA A 192 -5.91 -11.53 6.84
N TRP A 193 -6.08 -10.71 7.88
CA TRP A 193 -6.90 -9.50 7.82
C TRP A 193 -6.45 -8.53 6.73
N THR A 194 -5.14 -8.25 6.64
CA THR A 194 -4.58 -7.37 5.60
C THR A 194 -4.89 -7.88 4.20
N GLY A 195 -4.74 -9.20 3.98
CA GLY A 195 -5.05 -9.84 2.70
C GLY A 195 -6.54 -9.80 2.37
N GLU A 196 -7.41 -10.06 3.35
CA GLU A 196 -8.87 -9.98 3.17
C GLU A 196 -9.33 -8.57 2.81
N MET A 197 -8.88 -7.55 3.58
CA MET A 197 -9.21 -6.15 3.30
C MET A 197 -8.70 -5.69 1.93
N ALA A 198 -7.52 -6.13 1.52
CA ALA A 198 -6.99 -5.83 0.20
C ALA A 198 -7.83 -6.48 -0.91
N CYS A 199 -8.23 -7.74 -0.75
CA CYS A 199 -9.10 -8.42 -1.69
C CYS A 199 -10.49 -7.78 -1.77
N GLU A 200 -11.06 -7.36 -0.65
CA GLU A 200 -12.35 -6.65 -0.63
C GLU A 200 -12.24 -5.30 -1.33
N MET A 201 -11.18 -4.54 -1.07
CA MET A 201 -10.95 -3.28 -1.77
C MET A 201 -10.88 -3.49 -3.28
N ILE A 202 -10.12 -4.48 -3.77
CA ILE A 202 -9.99 -4.77 -5.19
C ILE A 202 -11.31 -5.19 -5.83
N ARG A 203 -12.16 -5.95 -5.12
CA ARG A 203 -13.46 -6.40 -5.64
C ARG A 203 -14.49 -5.29 -5.74
N ASN A 204 -14.41 -4.31 -4.84
CA ASN A 204 -15.40 -3.23 -4.71
C ASN A 204 -15.00 -1.96 -5.48
N TYR A 205 -13.84 -1.97 -6.11
CA TYR A 205 -13.29 -0.86 -6.86
C TYR A 205 -13.16 -1.19 -8.35
#